data_84acdecde8290dc76e653d192da81834
#
_entry.id   84acdecde8290dc76e653d192da81834
#
_cell.length_a   1.000
_cell.length_b   1.000
_cell.length_c   1.000
_cell.angle_alpha   90.00
_cell.angle_beta   90.00
_cell.angle_gamma   90.00
#
_symmetry.space_group_name_H-M   'P 1'
#
loop_
_entity.id
_entity.type
_entity.pdbx_description
1 polymer ?
#
loop_
_entity_poly.entity_id
_entity_poly.type
_entity_poly.pdbx_seq_one_letter_code
_entity_poly.pdbx_strand_id
1 'polypeptide(L)'
;VDDETPLGEQAPPNHVVMVDIQGLRYPVRSALDPSYVHKLARYVDRTMDAASSAVPIGESTKLAVLAALNIADECLRGRDDESRIAADLVEKATELERLIDAVLQKHGE
;
A
#
# COMPACT_ATOMS: atom_id res chain seq x y z
N VAL A 1 12.35 -11.59 29.71
CA VAL A 1 12.42 -11.37 29.38
C VAL A 1 12.42 -11.17 28.62
N ASP A 2 12.12 -11.05 28.58
CA ASP A 2 12.12 -10.87 27.88
C ASP A 2 12.53 -10.31 27.21
N ASP A 3 12.23 -9.88 27.10
CA ASP A 3 12.62 -9.24 26.47
C ASP A 3 13.60 -9.18 26.09
N GLU A 4 13.97 -9.63 26.26
CA GLU A 4 14.96 -9.74 25.96
C GLU A 4 15.30 -10.20 24.94
N THR A 5 14.75 -10.24 24.38
CA THR A 5 15.16 -10.62 23.12
C THR A 5 16.27 -9.81 22.67
N PRO A 6 17.38 -10.27 22.69
CA PRO A 6 18.51 -9.49 22.31
C PRO A 6 18.44 -9.04 20.90
N LEU A 7 17.96 -9.90 20.06
CA LEU A 7 17.83 -9.50 18.69
C LEU A 7 16.67 -8.59 18.50
N GLY A 8 15.75 -8.63 19.42
CA GLY A 8 14.63 -7.74 19.37
C GLY A 8 15.06 -6.33 19.44
N GLU A 9 16.21 -6.10 19.95
CA GLU A 9 16.70 -4.77 20.05
C GLU A 9 16.89 -4.18 18.68
N GLN A 10 17.02 -4.99 17.67
CA GLN A 10 17.17 -4.51 16.33
C GLN A 10 15.85 -4.08 15.73
N ALA A 11 14.76 -4.62 16.21
CA ALA A 11 13.45 -4.31 15.69
C ALA A 11 12.89 -3.09 16.41
N PRO A 12 12.12 -2.26 15.71
CA PRO A 12 11.47 -1.15 16.39
C PRO A 12 10.47 -1.67 17.39
N PRO A 13 10.31 -0.99 18.53
CA PRO A 13 9.32 -1.42 19.52
C PRO A 13 7.93 -1.27 18.96
N ASN A 14 7.04 -2.15 19.39
CA ASN A 14 5.64 -2.03 19.03
C ASN A 14 5.02 -0.92 19.84
N HIS A 15 4.23 -0.11 19.14
CA HIS A 15 3.46 0.95 19.76
C HIS A 15 1.99 0.57 19.72
N VAL A 16 1.24 1.08 20.69
CA VAL A 16 -0.20 1.00 20.62
C VAL A 16 -0.70 2.37 20.23
N VAL A 17 -1.31 2.46 19.08
CA VAL A 17 -1.82 3.70 18.55
C VAL A 17 -3.33 3.63 18.54
N MET A 18 -3.98 4.62 19.17
CA MET A 18 -5.43 4.66 19.19
C MET A 18 -5.91 5.36 17.94
N VAL A 19 -6.78 4.69 17.18
CA VAL A 19 -7.31 5.27 15.95
C VAL A 19 -8.83 5.28 16.02
N ASP A 20 -9.43 6.22 15.30
CA ASP A 20 -10.88 6.34 15.23
C ASP A 20 -11.34 5.95 13.84
N ILE A 21 -12.25 4.97 13.78
CA ILE A 21 -12.81 4.52 12.52
C ILE A 21 -14.31 4.37 12.72
N GLN A 22 -15.06 5.07 11.92
CA GLN A 22 -16.53 5.05 11.97
C GLN A 22 -17.05 5.36 13.37
N GLY A 23 -16.40 6.33 14.03
CA GLY A 23 -16.82 6.77 15.34
C GLY A 23 -16.42 5.88 16.49
N LEU A 24 -15.72 4.81 16.23
CA LEU A 24 -15.25 3.89 17.27
C LEU A 24 -13.74 3.96 17.38
N ARG A 25 -13.25 3.79 18.59
CA ARG A 25 -11.84 3.89 18.87
C ARG A 25 -11.22 2.49 18.99
N TYR A 26 -10.14 2.28 18.27
CA TYR A 26 -9.47 0.99 18.23
C TYR A 26 -8.01 1.13 18.60
N PRO A 27 -7.49 0.22 19.46
CA PRO A 27 -6.05 0.18 19.71
C PRO A 27 -5.38 -0.66 18.61
N VAL A 28 -4.36 -0.09 18.01
CA VAL A 28 -3.63 -0.79 16.95
C VAL A 28 -2.19 -0.94 17.43
N ARG A 29 -1.76 -2.19 17.57
CA ARG A 29 -0.39 -2.47 17.93
C ARG A 29 0.43 -2.61 16.68
N SER A 30 1.45 -1.77 16.55
CA SER A 30 2.20 -1.71 15.32
C SER A 30 3.61 -1.20 15.58
N ALA A 31 4.55 -1.66 14.77
CA ALA A 31 5.91 -1.12 14.78
C ALA A 31 6.04 0.05 13.82
N LEU A 32 4.98 0.37 13.08
CA LEU A 32 5.00 1.48 12.14
C LEU A 32 4.92 2.79 12.88
N ASP A 33 5.37 3.84 12.22
CA ASP A 33 5.31 5.18 12.76
C ASP A 33 3.86 5.54 13.11
N PRO A 34 3.58 6.07 14.30
CA PRO A 34 2.21 6.39 14.68
C PRO A 34 1.49 7.33 13.71
N SER A 35 2.18 8.30 13.13
CA SER A 35 1.52 9.20 12.20
C SER A 35 1.11 8.44 10.94
N TYR A 36 1.88 7.44 10.55
CA TYR A 36 1.51 6.62 9.41
C TYR A 36 0.31 5.74 9.73
N VAL A 37 0.25 5.20 10.96
CA VAL A 37 -0.89 4.40 11.39
C VAL A 37 -2.16 5.24 11.37
N HIS A 38 -2.08 6.51 11.83
CA HIS A 38 -3.22 7.41 11.76
C HIS A 38 -3.64 7.67 10.31
N LYS A 39 -2.68 7.77 9.42
CA LYS A 39 -2.98 7.97 8.01
C LYS A 39 -3.72 6.77 7.43
N LEU A 40 -3.29 5.56 7.79
CA LEU A 40 -3.98 4.36 7.35
C LEU A 40 -5.40 4.31 7.86
N ALA A 41 -5.59 4.66 9.14
CA ALA A 41 -6.92 4.65 9.73
C ALA A 41 -7.84 5.65 9.05
N ARG A 42 -7.34 6.83 8.73
CA ARG A 42 -8.13 7.83 8.02
C ARG A 42 -8.53 7.34 6.64
N TYR A 43 -7.65 6.62 5.99
CA TYR A 43 -7.96 6.09 4.67
C TYR A 43 -9.08 5.05 4.75
N VAL A 44 -8.99 4.15 5.73
CA VAL A 44 -10.02 3.15 5.95
C VAL A 44 -11.35 3.82 6.26
N ASP A 45 -11.32 4.82 7.15
CA ASP A 45 -12.52 5.52 7.55
C ASP A 45 -13.21 6.17 6.36
N ARG A 46 -12.44 6.85 5.53
CA ARG A 46 -13.00 7.51 4.34
C ARG A 46 -13.55 6.49 3.33
N THR A 47 -12.85 5.36 3.19
CA THR A 47 -13.32 4.32 2.28
C THR A 47 -14.63 3.72 2.76
N MET A 48 -14.77 3.55 4.07
CA MET A 48 -16.01 3.07 4.64
C MET A 48 -17.12 4.09 4.46
N ASP A 49 -16.81 5.37 4.67
CA ASP A 49 -17.80 6.42 4.44
C ASP A 49 -18.31 6.40 2.99
N ALA A 50 -17.40 6.27 2.06
CA ALA A 50 -17.77 6.27 0.64
C ALA A 50 -18.63 5.07 0.29
N ALA A 51 -18.43 3.94 0.96
CA ALA A 51 -19.18 2.73 0.68
C ALA A 51 -20.49 2.64 1.47
N SER A 52 -20.70 3.56 2.40
CA SER A 52 -21.82 3.44 3.34
C SER A 52 -23.17 3.49 2.67
N SER A 53 -23.30 4.17 1.54
CA SER A 53 -24.58 4.25 0.84
C SER A 53 -24.99 2.93 0.20
N ALA A 54 -24.07 2.01 0.03
CA ALA A 54 -24.35 0.70 -0.58
C ALA A 54 -24.74 -0.35 0.44
N VAL A 55 -24.73 -0.01 1.72
CA VAL A 55 -24.96 -0.99 2.79
C VAL A 55 -26.02 -0.44 3.74
N PRO A 56 -26.97 -1.28 4.17
CA PRO A 56 -28.00 -0.82 5.11
C PRO A 56 -27.38 -0.35 6.43
N ILE A 57 -28.06 0.57 7.06
CA ILE A 57 -27.64 1.10 8.35
C ILE A 57 -27.60 -0.04 9.37
N GLY A 58 -26.52 -0.09 10.14
CA GLY A 58 -26.37 -1.09 11.18
C GLY A 58 -25.63 -2.34 10.75
N GLU A 59 -25.25 -2.44 9.48
CA GLU A 59 -24.53 -3.61 9.01
C GLU A 59 -23.05 -3.26 8.84
N SER A 60 -22.40 -2.96 9.95
CA SER A 60 -21.03 -2.48 9.91
C SER A 60 -20.05 -3.55 9.42
N THR A 61 -20.33 -4.84 9.67
CA THR A 61 -19.48 -5.88 9.18
C THR A 61 -19.47 -5.93 7.66
N LYS A 62 -20.64 -5.82 7.03
CA LYS A 62 -20.71 -5.77 5.59
C LYS A 62 -20.01 -4.54 5.04
N LEU A 63 -20.15 -3.44 5.73
CA LEU A 63 -19.47 -2.22 5.32
C LEU A 63 -17.96 -2.39 5.37
N ALA A 64 -17.47 -2.99 6.43
CA ALA A 64 -16.02 -3.21 6.55
C ALA A 64 -15.51 -4.15 5.47
N VAL A 65 -16.26 -5.21 5.16
CA VAL A 65 -15.86 -6.14 4.11
C VAL A 65 -15.83 -5.44 2.76
N LEU A 66 -16.84 -4.64 2.47
CA LEU A 66 -16.90 -3.92 1.21
C LEU A 66 -15.74 -2.94 1.09
N ALA A 67 -15.45 -2.21 2.16
CA ALA A 67 -14.32 -1.30 2.16
C ALA A 67 -13.01 -2.04 1.97
N ALA A 68 -12.86 -3.19 2.61
CA ALA A 68 -11.65 -3.99 2.47
C ALA A 68 -11.48 -4.45 1.03
N LEU A 69 -12.55 -4.86 0.38
CA LEU A 69 -12.48 -5.26 -1.03
C LEU A 69 -12.09 -4.10 -1.91
N ASN A 70 -12.62 -2.92 -1.65
CA ASN A 70 -12.27 -1.74 -2.42
C ASN A 70 -10.79 -1.40 -2.26
N ILE A 71 -10.28 -1.49 -1.04
CA ILE A 71 -8.87 -1.20 -0.77
C ILE A 71 -7.99 -2.24 -1.44
N ALA A 72 -8.37 -3.50 -1.36
CA ALA A 72 -7.60 -4.56 -2.00
C ALA A 72 -7.58 -4.37 -3.51
N ASP A 73 -8.71 -3.96 -4.08
CA ASP A 73 -8.80 -3.71 -5.52
C ASP A 73 -7.83 -2.60 -5.92
N GLU A 74 -7.83 -1.50 -5.16
CA GLU A 74 -6.91 -0.41 -5.44
C GLU A 74 -5.46 -0.85 -5.34
N CYS A 75 -5.16 -1.63 -4.32
CA CYS A 75 -3.80 -2.11 -4.11
C CYS A 75 -3.32 -2.98 -5.28
N LEU A 76 -4.16 -3.91 -5.71
CA LEU A 76 -3.79 -4.82 -6.79
C LEU A 76 -3.69 -4.11 -8.13
N ARG A 77 -4.59 -3.17 -8.38
CA ARG A 77 -4.50 -2.38 -9.61
C ARG A 77 -3.24 -1.53 -9.62
N GLY A 78 -2.90 -0.96 -8.48
CA GLY A 78 -1.68 -0.17 -8.40
C GLY A 78 -0.45 -1.00 -8.71
N ARG A 79 -0.41 -2.23 -8.22
CA ARG A 79 0.69 -3.13 -8.52
C ARG A 79 0.75 -3.49 -9.98
N ASP A 80 -0.40 -3.76 -10.59
CA ASP A 80 -0.45 -4.09 -12.00
C ASP A 80 0.03 -2.94 -12.84
N ASP A 81 -0.39 -1.72 -12.49
CA ASP A 81 0.03 -0.54 -13.23
C ASP A 81 1.53 -0.31 -13.08
N GLU A 82 2.05 -0.48 -11.88
CA GLU A 82 3.48 -0.33 -11.67
C GLU A 82 4.28 -1.36 -12.45
N SER A 83 3.82 -2.60 -12.47
CA SER A 83 4.48 -3.64 -13.22
C SER A 83 4.48 -3.34 -14.71
N ARG A 84 3.37 -2.84 -15.20
CA ARG A 84 3.24 -2.48 -16.61
C ARG A 84 4.17 -1.35 -16.97
N ILE A 85 4.23 -0.34 -16.13
CA ILE A 85 5.11 0.81 -16.37
C ILE A 85 6.56 0.37 -16.38
N ALA A 86 6.94 -0.48 -15.44
CA ALA A 86 8.30 -0.97 -15.38
C ALA A 86 8.66 -1.78 -16.62
N ALA A 87 7.74 -2.63 -17.08
CA ALA A 87 7.98 -3.42 -18.28
C ALA A 87 8.12 -2.54 -19.50
N ASP A 88 7.29 -1.49 -19.59
CA ASP A 88 7.38 -0.56 -20.72
C ASP A 88 8.72 0.17 -20.72
N LEU A 89 9.18 0.57 -19.54
CA LEU A 89 10.47 1.26 -19.46
C LEU A 89 11.62 0.37 -19.89
N VAL A 90 11.58 -0.90 -19.46
CA VAL A 90 12.63 -1.83 -19.85
C VAL A 90 12.60 -2.05 -21.36
N GLU A 91 11.44 -2.20 -21.93
CA GLU A 91 11.30 -2.41 -23.36
C GLU A 91 11.85 -1.22 -24.14
N LYS A 92 11.52 -0.02 -23.69
CA LYS A 92 11.99 1.18 -24.37
C LYS A 92 13.49 1.35 -24.25
N ALA A 93 14.03 1.01 -23.07
CA ALA A 93 15.47 1.09 -22.89
C ALA A 93 16.19 0.12 -23.82
N THR A 94 15.66 -1.09 -23.99
CA THR A 94 16.23 -2.07 -24.88
C THR A 94 16.19 -1.58 -26.32
N GLU A 95 15.08 -0.96 -26.70
CA GLU A 95 14.93 -0.42 -28.04
C GLU A 95 15.94 0.68 -28.32
N LEU A 96 16.13 1.56 -27.35
CA LEU A 96 17.12 2.63 -27.50
C LEU A 96 18.51 2.10 -27.63
N GLU A 97 18.84 1.07 -26.85
CA GLU A 97 20.14 0.43 -26.96
C GLU A 97 20.36 -0.15 -28.36
N ARG A 98 19.34 -0.77 -28.89
CA ARG A 98 19.44 -1.35 -30.23
C ARG A 98 19.67 -0.27 -31.29
N LEU A 99 19.01 0.86 -31.15
CA LEU A 99 19.19 1.95 -32.08
C LEU A 99 20.59 2.54 -31.98
N ILE A 100 21.07 2.70 -30.76
CA ILE A 100 22.42 3.22 -30.55
C ILE A 100 23.45 2.27 -31.13
N ASP A 101 23.29 0.99 -30.93
CA ASP A 101 24.22 0.00 -31.48
C ASP A 101 24.21 0.05 -33.01
N ALA A 102 23.05 0.19 -33.59
CA ALA A 102 22.94 0.26 -35.05
C ALA A 102 23.68 1.47 -35.58
N VAL A 103 23.53 2.60 -34.90
CA VAL A 103 24.23 3.82 -35.33
C VAL A 103 25.72 3.68 -35.17
N LEU A 104 26.18 3.10 -34.06
CA LEU A 104 27.59 2.91 -33.82
C LEU A 104 28.18 1.96 -34.82
N GLN A 105 27.50 0.89 -35.16
CA GLN A 105 28.00 -0.04 -36.15
C GLN A 105 28.10 0.64 -37.52
N LYS A 106 27.17 1.50 -37.81
CA LYS A 106 27.17 2.18 -39.10
C LYS A 106 28.31 3.14 -39.20
N HIS A 107 28.67 3.81 -38.14
CA HIS A 107 29.72 4.82 -38.14
C HIS A 107 31.04 4.32 -37.58
N GLY A 108 31.03 3.14 -37.03
CA GLY A 108 32.25 2.58 -36.45
C GLY A 108 33.18 2.00 -37.47
N GLU A 109 32.81 1.98 -38.72
CA GLU A 109 33.70 1.50 -39.77
C GLU A 109 34.80 2.46 -40.07
#